data_2dfec55f02deb41c45e2d498cbe5abfb
#
_entry.id   2dfec55f02deb41c45e2d498cbe5abfb
#
_cell.length_a   1.000
_cell.length_b   1.000
_cell.length_c   1.000
_cell.angle_alpha   90.00
_cell.angle_beta   90.00
_cell.angle_gamma   90.00
#
_symmetry.space_group_name_H-M   'P 1'
#
loop_
_entity.id
_entity.type
_entity.pdbx_description
1 polymer ?
#
loop_
_entity_poly.entity_id
_entity_poly.type
_entity_poly.pdbx_seq_one_letter_code
_entity_poly.pdbx_strand_id
1 'polypeptide(L)'
;MHTNIHANEFVPSDIKFTSAATNDSFMLKPANYNDGDIIAMDRAYIDYARFEELTNRGVTYVTKMKKNLVYDTLSDTMYMLPCGLMECRVQVVEFRKHIKGGENIKHKARIVTYVDPAKKKAKVISLLTNDMTMEVEDIIDIYRQRWEIELLFKQLKQNFPLKYFYGESANAIKIQIWVTLIANLLLMVIKKRIKRSWSFSGLASMVRIMLMYYVNCYTFLDEPEKDWAKMVQVIREGLTFYKTSPESHFRTSGGEFVLFRVLADSNEMEKAACFGWLRFTEVA
;
A
#
# COMPACT_ATOMS: atom_id res chain seq x y z
N MET A 1 6.31 8.49 -6.20
CA MET A 1 6.95 7.61 -5.23
C MET A 1 6.90 6.18 -5.75
N HIS A 2 8.03 5.51 -5.76
CA HIS A 2 8.18 4.09 -6.11
C HIS A 2 8.60 3.33 -4.86
N THR A 3 8.11 2.12 -4.69
CA THR A 3 8.47 1.28 -3.55
C THR A 3 8.43 -0.19 -3.94
N ASN A 4 9.33 -0.98 -3.36
CA ASN A 4 9.25 -2.42 -3.34
C ASN A 4 8.56 -2.86 -2.05
N ILE A 5 7.83 -3.95 -2.10
CA ILE A 5 7.19 -4.57 -0.93
C ILE A 5 7.62 -6.03 -0.90
N HIS A 6 8.05 -6.51 0.25
CA HIS A 6 8.20 -7.94 0.44
C HIS A 6 6.81 -8.59 0.48
N ALA A 7 6.59 -9.54 -0.42
CA ALA A 7 5.37 -10.34 -0.43
C ALA A 7 5.16 -10.99 0.94
N ASN A 8 3.91 -11.08 1.39
CA ASN A 8 3.48 -11.63 2.68
C ASN A 8 3.78 -10.77 3.92
N GLU A 9 4.60 -9.72 3.82
CA GLU A 9 4.93 -8.89 4.99
C GLU A 9 4.27 -7.52 4.95
N PHE A 10 3.86 -7.03 3.79
CA PHE A 10 3.34 -5.68 3.55
C PHE A 10 4.30 -4.56 3.98
N VAL A 11 5.58 -4.87 4.07
CA VAL A 11 6.62 -3.94 4.49
C VAL A 11 7.31 -3.36 3.26
N PRO A 12 7.29 -2.04 3.08
CA PRO A 12 8.05 -1.39 2.01
C PRO A 12 9.55 -1.47 2.32
N SER A 13 10.34 -1.96 1.36
CA SER A 13 11.78 -2.15 1.52
C SER A 13 12.62 -1.07 0.83
N ASP A 14 12.20 -0.60 -0.32
CA ASP A 14 12.94 0.42 -1.09
C ASP A 14 11.98 1.53 -1.51
N ILE A 15 12.23 2.76 -1.03
CA ILE A 15 11.37 3.90 -1.30
C ILE A 15 12.15 4.96 -2.04
N LYS A 16 11.71 5.29 -3.25
CA LYS A 16 12.30 6.32 -4.09
C LYS A 16 11.30 7.41 -4.43
N PHE A 17 11.72 8.64 -4.29
CA PHE A 17 10.95 9.80 -4.68
C PHE A 17 11.46 10.33 -6.02
N THR A 18 10.56 10.46 -6.98
CA THR A 18 10.86 10.99 -8.32
C THR A 18 9.83 12.05 -8.68
N SER A 19 10.16 12.91 -9.65
CA SER A 19 9.17 13.79 -10.25
C SER A 19 8.13 12.95 -11.02
N ALA A 20 6.93 13.48 -11.20
CA ALA A 20 5.86 12.82 -11.96
C ALA A 20 6.23 12.61 -13.45
N ALA A 21 7.19 13.38 -13.96
CA ALA A 21 7.66 13.28 -15.34
C ALA A 21 8.70 12.15 -15.56
N THR A 22 9.19 11.50 -14.50
CA THR A 22 10.18 10.42 -14.62
C THR A 22 9.52 9.15 -15.12
N ASN A 23 10.06 8.55 -16.17
CA ASN A 23 9.57 7.27 -16.68
C ASN A 23 9.83 6.15 -15.65
N ASP A 24 8.82 5.37 -15.32
CA ASP A 24 8.88 4.31 -14.32
C ASP A 24 9.94 3.25 -14.64
N SER A 25 10.18 2.97 -15.93
CA SER A 25 11.20 2.00 -16.33
C SER A 25 12.61 2.34 -15.82
N PHE A 26 12.96 3.61 -15.65
CA PHE A 26 14.26 4.01 -15.08
C PHE A 26 14.44 3.64 -13.61
N MET A 27 13.35 3.34 -12.92
CA MET A 27 13.39 2.96 -11.50
C MET A 27 13.73 1.50 -11.28
N LEU A 28 13.53 0.65 -12.29
CA LEU A 28 13.97 -0.73 -12.26
C LEU A 28 15.51 -0.78 -12.39
N LYS A 29 16.18 -1.10 -11.31
CA LYS A 29 17.65 -1.24 -11.28
C LYS A 29 17.99 -2.71 -11.01
N PRO A 30 18.38 -3.49 -12.01
CA PRO A 30 18.71 -4.91 -11.84
C PRO A 30 19.77 -5.17 -10.77
N ALA A 31 20.70 -4.24 -10.59
CA ALA A 31 21.77 -4.34 -9.57
C ALA A 31 21.26 -4.41 -8.11
N ASN A 32 20.00 -4.03 -7.86
CA ASN A 32 19.42 -4.08 -6.51
C ASN A 32 18.86 -5.47 -6.15
N TYR A 33 18.88 -6.42 -7.06
CA TYR A 33 18.31 -7.75 -6.88
C TYR A 33 19.39 -8.82 -6.95
N ASN A 34 19.19 -9.92 -6.22
CA ASN A 34 20.12 -11.02 -6.12
C ASN A 34 19.63 -12.23 -6.94
N ASP A 35 20.51 -13.16 -7.18
CA ASP A 35 20.20 -14.46 -7.78
C ASP A 35 19.10 -15.16 -6.97
N GLY A 36 18.10 -15.69 -7.67
CA GLY A 36 16.93 -16.35 -7.06
C GLY A 36 15.80 -15.40 -6.62
N ASP A 37 15.98 -14.07 -6.69
CA ASP A 37 14.87 -13.15 -6.40
C ASP A 37 13.75 -13.26 -7.45
N ILE A 38 12.51 -13.17 -6.99
CA ILE A 38 11.31 -13.13 -7.85
C ILE A 38 10.63 -11.77 -7.70
N ILE A 39 10.39 -11.08 -8.82
CA ILE A 39 9.86 -9.72 -8.84
C ILE A 39 8.55 -9.66 -9.62
N ALA A 40 7.46 -9.26 -8.97
CA ALA A 40 6.21 -8.91 -9.64
C ALA A 40 6.13 -7.39 -9.85
N MET A 41 5.98 -6.94 -11.08
CA MET A 41 5.99 -5.51 -11.41
C MET A 41 4.85 -5.09 -12.32
N ASP A 42 4.54 -3.79 -12.36
CA ASP A 42 3.60 -3.24 -13.31
C ASP A 42 4.20 -3.19 -14.73
N ARG A 43 3.34 -3.23 -15.72
CA ARG A 43 3.71 -3.12 -17.15
C ARG A 43 4.42 -1.80 -17.52
N ALA A 44 4.36 -0.78 -16.67
CA ALA A 44 5.07 0.48 -16.86
C ALA A 44 6.60 0.29 -16.85
N TYR A 45 7.09 -0.73 -16.12
CA TYR A 45 8.51 -1.04 -15.98
C TYR A 45 9.11 -1.84 -17.14
N ILE A 46 8.34 -2.23 -18.16
CA ILE A 46 8.83 -3.04 -19.28
C ILE A 46 9.95 -2.31 -20.04
N ASP A 47 11.16 -2.88 -19.95
CA ASP A 47 12.35 -2.51 -20.70
C ASP A 47 13.19 -3.78 -20.96
N TYR A 48 13.32 -4.17 -22.21
CA TYR A 48 13.96 -5.45 -22.58
C TYR A 48 15.45 -5.51 -22.21
N ALA A 49 16.16 -4.38 -22.22
CA ALA A 49 17.56 -4.35 -21.82
C ALA A 49 17.72 -4.71 -20.34
N ARG A 50 16.86 -4.14 -19.50
CA ARG A 50 16.85 -4.41 -18.06
C ARG A 50 16.32 -5.81 -17.74
N PHE A 51 15.38 -6.30 -18.54
CA PHE A 51 14.88 -7.66 -18.40
C PHE A 51 15.96 -8.70 -18.74
N GLU A 52 16.77 -8.42 -19.76
CA GLU A 52 17.92 -9.27 -20.09
C GLU A 52 18.97 -9.23 -18.99
N GLU A 53 19.24 -8.05 -18.42
CA GLU A 53 20.15 -7.91 -17.29
C GLU A 53 19.63 -8.66 -16.03
N LEU A 54 18.32 -8.61 -15.72
CA LEU A 54 17.70 -9.41 -14.66
C LEU A 54 17.90 -10.90 -14.92
N THR A 55 17.64 -11.36 -16.14
CA THR A 55 17.80 -12.76 -16.52
C THR A 55 19.24 -13.24 -16.35
N ASN A 56 20.21 -12.44 -16.80
CA ASN A 56 21.63 -12.74 -16.64
C ASN A 56 22.11 -12.78 -15.18
N ARG A 57 21.35 -12.14 -14.28
CA ARG A 57 21.59 -12.15 -12.83
C ARG A 57 20.83 -13.25 -12.09
N GLY A 58 20.10 -14.13 -12.80
CA GLY A 58 19.28 -15.17 -12.19
C GLY A 58 18.01 -14.67 -11.49
N VAL A 59 17.58 -13.45 -11.80
CA VAL A 59 16.36 -12.85 -11.20
C VAL A 59 15.16 -13.15 -12.09
N THR A 60 14.13 -13.74 -11.52
CA THR A 60 12.86 -14.00 -12.20
C THR A 60 11.95 -12.78 -12.11
N TYR A 61 11.38 -12.36 -13.23
CA TYR A 61 10.35 -11.32 -13.22
C TYR A 61 9.01 -11.84 -13.72
N VAL A 62 7.92 -11.27 -13.19
CA VAL A 62 6.56 -11.46 -13.69
C VAL A 62 5.88 -10.11 -13.86
N THR A 63 5.41 -9.83 -15.06
CA THR A 63 4.71 -8.57 -15.36
C THR A 63 3.54 -8.80 -16.29
N LYS A 64 2.60 -7.84 -16.33
CA LYS A 64 1.53 -7.86 -17.31
C LYS A 64 2.01 -7.32 -18.65
N MET A 65 1.67 -8.02 -19.73
CA MET A 65 2.04 -7.64 -21.09
C MET A 65 1.31 -6.35 -21.54
N LYS A 66 2.00 -5.49 -22.31
CA LYS A 66 1.38 -4.38 -23.06
C LYS A 66 0.79 -4.93 -24.37
N LYS A 67 -0.30 -4.32 -24.87
CA LYS A 67 -1.01 -4.79 -26.06
C LYS A 67 -0.20 -4.67 -27.37
N ASN A 68 0.72 -3.70 -27.43
CA ASN A 68 1.41 -3.31 -28.67
C ASN A 68 2.88 -3.76 -28.67
N LEU A 69 3.21 -4.89 -28.06
CA LEU A 69 4.56 -5.43 -28.11
C LEU A 69 4.73 -6.27 -29.37
N VAL A 70 5.84 -6.06 -30.07
CA VAL A 70 6.24 -6.85 -31.25
C VAL A 70 7.23 -7.91 -30.81
N TYR A 71 6.97 -9.16 -31.15
CA TYR A 71 7.80 -10.30 -30.78
C TYR A 71 7.68 -11.42 -31.85
N ASP A 72 8.69 -12.27 -31.91
CA ASP A 72 8.68 -13.50 -32.71
C ASP A 72 8.26 -14.67 -31.80
N THR A 73 7.29 -15.46 -32.21
CA THR A 73 6.84 -16.64 -31.47
C THR A 73 7.74 -17.83 -31.81
N LEU A 74 8.35 -18.42 -30.80
CA LEU A 74 9.21 -19.61 -30.94
C LEU A 74 8.43 -20.91 -30.68
N SER A 75 7.50 -20.90 -29.73
CA SER A 75 6.57 -22.00 -29.48
C SER A 75 5.22 -21.49 -28.99
N ASP A 76 4.18 -22.25 -29.22
CA ASP A 76 2.80 -21.92 -28.82
C ASP A 76 2.09 -23.20 -28.39
N THR A 77 1.65 -23.27 -27.17
CA THR A 77 1.04 -24.45 -26.58
C THR A 77 -0.19 -24.08 -25.78
N MET A 78 -1.25 -24.85 -25.91
CA MET A 78 -2.41 -24.76 -25.05
C MET A 78 -2.21 -25.67 -23.83
N TYR A 79 -2.52 -25.15 -22.67
CA TYR A 79 -2.35 -25.84 -21.40
C TYR A 79 -3.63 -25.77 -20.59
N MET A 80 -4.08 -26.92 -20.07
CA MET A 80 -5.22 -26.99 -19.17
C MET A 80 -4.69 -27.00 -17.74
N LEU A 81 -5.14 -26.05 -16.91
CA LEU A 81 -4.76 -26.04 -15.50
C LEU A 81 -5.29 -27.29 -14.77
N PRO A 82 -4.60 -27.81 -13.76
CA PRO A 82 -5.00 -28.98 -12.99
C PRO A 82 -6.42 -28.90 -12.41
N CYS A 83 -6.92 -27.69 -12.14
CA CYS A 83 -8.32 -27.49 -11.72
C CYS A 83 -9.35 -27.82 -12.82
N GLY A 84 -8.93 -28.08 -14.07
CA GLY A 84 -9.77 -28.42 -15.21
C GLY A 84 -10.73 -27.33 -15.68
N LEU A 85 -10.71 -26.15 -15.06
CA LEU A 85 -11.67 -25.07 -15.29
C LEU A 85 -11.10 -23.90 -16.12
N MET A 86 -9.80 -23.90 -16.39
CA MET A 86 -9.15 -22.78 -17.06
C MET A 86 -8.17 -23.24 -18.11
N GLU A 87 -8.40 -22.82 -19.34
CA GLU A 87 -7.45 -22.97 -20.44
C GLU A 87 -6.46 -21.82 -20.42
N CYS A 88 -5.17 -22.14 -20.53
CA CYS A 88 -4.09 -21.18 -20.64
C CYS A 88 -3.34 -21.40 -21.94
N ARG A 89 -3.03 -20.31 -22.64
CA ARG A 89 -2.11 -20.31 -23.76
C ARG A 89 -0.72 -19.94 -23.26
N VAL A 90 0.25 -20.79 -23.54
CA VAL A 90 1.65 -20.58 -23.17
C VAL A 90 2.48 -20.43 -24.44
N GLN A 91 3.13 -19.29 -24.56
CA GLN A 91 3.97 -18.99 -25.72
C GLN A 91 5.40 -18.67 -25.24
N VAL A 92 6.39 -19.23 -25.92
CA VAL A 92 7.78 -18.78 -25.80
C VAL A 92 8.06 -17.83 -26.93
N VAL A 93 8.58 -16.66 -26.61
CA VAL A 93 8.75 -15.55 -27.56
C VAL A 93 10.13 -14.93 -27.45
N GLU A 94 10.59 -14.31 -28.52
CA GLU A 94 11.80 -13.48 -28.56
C GLU A 94 11.43 -12.04 -28.89
N PHE A 95 11.79 -11.14 -28.00
CA PHE A 95 11.72 -9.70 -28.25
C PHE A 95 13.03 -9.19 -28.80
N ARG A 96 12.95 -8.25 -29.75
CA ARG A 96 14.12 -7.58 -30.31
C ARG A 96 14.02 -6.09 -30.11
N LYS A 97 15.04 -5.50 -29.49
CA LYS A 97 15.17 -4.06 -29.33
C LYS A 97 16.37 -3.57 -30.11
N HIS A 98 16.07 -2.73 -31.10
CA HIS A 98 17.12 -2.10 -31.87
C HIS A 98 17.73 -0.93 -31.13
N ILE A 99 19.05 -0.93 -30.96
CA ILE A 99 19.78 0.17 -30.34
C ILE A 99 20.55 0.90 -31.44
N LYS A 100 20.32 2.21 -31.58
CA LYS A 100 21.07 3.04 -32.52
C LYS A 100 22.57 3.00 -32.16
N GLY A 101 23.38 2.41 -33.05
CA GLY A 101 24.85 2.34 -32.87
C GLY A 101 25.36 1.22 -31.95
N GLY A 102 24.51 0.27 -31.53
CA GLY A 102 24.89 -0.87 -30.72
C GLY A 102 24.30 -2.21 -31.23
N GLU A 103 24.64 -3.28 -30.54
CA GLU A 103 24.07 -4.60 -30.83
C GLU A 103 22.58 -4.64 -30.49
N ASN A 104 21.82 -5.39 -31.29
CA ASN A 104 20.41 -5.62 -31.03
C ASN A 104 20.25 -6.49 -29.79
N ILE A 105 19.49 -6.00 -28.82
CA ILE A 105 19.13 -6.80 -27.66
C ILE A 105 18.08 -7.80 -28.08
N LYS A 106 18.36 -9.08 -27.80
CA LYS A 106 17.41 -10.17 -27.91
C LYS A 106 17.04 -10.59 -26.49
N HIS A 107 15.77 -10.70 -26.22
CA HIS A 107 15.26 -11.12 -24.92
C HIS A 107 14.24 -12.24 -25.12
N LYS A 108 14.55 -13.42 -24.59
CA LYS A 108 13.67 -14.58 -24.62
C LYS A 108 12.76 -14.57 -23.41
N ALA A 109 11.46 -14.71 -23.61
CA ALA A 109 10.49 -14.68 -22.54
C ALA A 109 9.34 -15.66 -22.79
N ARG A 110 8.59 -15.97 -21.74
CA ARG A 110 7.40 -16.80 -21.76
C ARG A 110 6.17 -15.92 -21.53
N ILE A 111 5.15 -16.07 -22.37
CA ILE A 111 3.86 -15.39 -22.22
C ILE A 111 2.85 -16.43 -21.77
N VAL A 112 2.17 -16.15 -20.67
CA VAL A 112 1.05 -16.93 -20.14
C VAL A 112 -0.22 -16.11 -20.31
N THR A 113 -1.15 -16.59 -21.15
CA THR A 113 -2.44 -15.93 -21.40
C THR A 113 -3.57 -16.78 -20.85
N TYR A 114 -4.38 -16.20 -20.00
CA TYR A 114 -5.53 -16.86 -19.36
C TYR A 114 -6.72 -15.92 -19.23
N VAL A 115 -7.89 -16.50 -18.98
CA VAL A 115 -9.13 -15.76 -18.67
C VAL A 115 -9.32 -15.72 -17.15
N ASP A 116 -9.40 -14.54 -16.58
CA ASP A 116 -9.61 -14.37 -15.14
C ASP A 116 -11.08 -14.62 -14.78
N PRO A 117 -11.41 -15.74 -14.08
CA PRO A 117 -12.79 -16.09 -13.75
C PRO A 117 -13.38 -15.22 -12.64
N ALA A 118 -12.55 -14.56 -11.83
CA ALA A 118 -13.00 -13.74 -10.70
C ALA A 118 -13.66 -12.42 -11.13
N LYS A 119 -13.59 -12.06 -12.40
CA LYS A 119 -14.20 -10.81 -12.91
C LYS A 119 -15.55 -11.06 -13.57
N LYS A 120 -16.54 -10.24 -13.23
CA LYS A 120 -17.90 -10.28 -13.80
C LYS A 120 -17.96 -10.28 -15.33
N LYS A 121 -16.92 -9.78 -16.00
CA LYS A 121 -16.69 -9.91 -17.44
C LYS A 121 -15.40 -10.66 -17.63
N ALA A 122 -15.43 -11.79 -18.34
CA ALA A 122 -14.26 -12.56 -18.71
C ALA A 122 -13.19 -11.63 -19.27
N LYS A 123 -12.05 -11.51 -18.57
CA LYS A 123 -10.95 -10.63 -18.96
C LYS A 123 -9.74 -11.48 -19.30
N VAL A 124 -9.31 -11.41 -20.54
CA VAL A 124 -8.06 -12.03 -20.97
C VAL A 124 -6.89 -11.25 -20.35
N ILE A 125 -6.01 -11.96 -19.68
CA ILE A 125 -4.79 -11.45 -19.07
C ILE A 125 -3.62 -12.18 -19.69
N SER A 126 -2.61 -11.43 -20.14
CA SER A 126 -1.34 -11.99 -20.63
C SER A 126 -0.23 -11.53 -19.70
N LEU A 127 0.45 -12.47 -19.06
CA LEU A 127 1.62 -12.28 -18.21
C LEU A 127 2.89 -12.61 -18.97
N LEU A 128 3.96 -11.88 -18.66
CA LEU A 128 5.28 -12.03 -19.27
C LEU A 128 6.28 -12.37 -18.15
N THR A 129 7.09 -13.40 -18.36
CA THR A 129 8.15 -13.83 -17.45
C THR A 129 9.37 -14.33 -18.21
N ASN A 130 10.56 -14.31 -17.61
CA ASN A 130 11.76 -14.95 -18.13
C ASN A 130 11.92 -16.42 -17.65
N ASP A 131 11.08 -16.87 -16.71
CA ASP A 131 11.12 -18.25 -16.26
C ASP A 131 10.39 -19.17 -17.23
N MET A 132 11.12 -20.18 -17.74
CA MET A 132 10.59 -21.13 -18.73
C MET A 132 10.01 -22.38 -18.08
N THR A 133 10.28 -22.62 -16.80
CA THR A 133 9.99 -23.85 -16.08
C THR A 133 8.91 -23.74 -15.02
N MET A 134 8.74 -22.54 -14.45
CA MET A 134 7.77 -22.28 -13.39
C MET A 134 6.35 -22.69 -13.79
N GLU A 135 5.59 -23.27 -12.87
CA GLU A 135 4.20 -23.65 -13.11
C GLU A 135 3.33 -22.42 -13.41
N VAL A 136 2.32 -22.61 -14.24
CA VAL A 136 1.47 -21.49 -14.70
C VAL A 136 0.69 -20.86 -13.56
N GLU A 137 0.26 -21.68 -12.59
CA GLU A 137 -0.44 -21.25 -11.39
C GLU A 137 0.43 -20.33 -10.54
N ASP A 138 1.70 -20.69 -10.34
CA ASP A 138 2.65 -19.89 -9.57
C ASP A 138 2.89 -18.54 -10.22
N ILE A 139 3.03 -18.48 -11.54
CA ILE A 139 3.16 -17.22 -12.29
C ILE A 139 1.93 -16.32 -12.07
N ILE A 140 0.74 -16.90 -12.09
CA ILE A 140 -0.51 -16.17 -11.87
C ILE A 140 -0.57 -15.63 -10.45
N ASP A 141 -0.23 -16.44 -9.45
CA ASP A 141 -0.29 -16.09 -8.04
C ASP A 141 0.77 -15.05 -7.66
N ILE A 142 1.99 -15.16 -8.19
CA ILE A 142 3.03 -14.12 -8.05
C ILE A 142 2.52 -12.79 -8.60
N TYR A 143 1.91 -12.78 -9.77
CA TYR A 143 1.38 -11.53 -10.32
C TYR A 143 0.20 -10.96 -9.52
N ARG A 144 -0.63 -11.80 -8.91
CA ARG A 144 -1.72 -11.38 -8.02
C ARG A 144 -1.19 -10.66 -6.79
N GLN A 145 -0.07 -11.11 -6.21
CA GLN A 145 0.57 -10.46 -5.06
C GLN A 145 0.99 -9.02 -5.35
N ARG A 146 1.28 -8.66 -6.60
CA ARG A 146 1.53 -7.26 -7.00
C ARG A 146 0.42 -6.30 -6.52
N TRP A 147 -0.82 -6.78 -6.35
CA TRP A 147 -1.94 -5.97 -5.87
C TRP A 147 -1.74 -5.46 -4.44
N GLU A 148 -0.88 -6.07 -3.66
CA GLU A 148 -0.58 -5.66 -2.28
C GLU A 148 -0.04 -4.23 -2.20
N ILE A 149 0.72 -3.79 -3.19
CA ILE A 149 1.18 -2.39 -3.30
C ILE A 149 -0.02 -1.42 -3.39
N GLU A 150 -1.03 -1.75 -4.16
CA GLU A 150 -2.22 -0.91 -4.30
C GLU A 150 -3.02 -0.88 -3.00
N LEU A 151 -3.09 -2.01 -2.29
CA LEU A 151 -3.71 -2.10 -0.96
C LEU A 151 -2.96 -1.26 0.07
N LEU A 152 -1.62 -1.30 0.08
CA LEU A 152 -0.80 -0.45 0.94
C LEU A 152 -1.09 1.03 0.69
N PHE A 153 -1.03 1.49 -0.56
CA PHE A 153 -1.32 2.89 -0.89
C PHE A 153 -2.75 3.29 -0.54
N LYS A 154 -3.72 2.41 -0.74
CA LYS A 154 -5.09 2.63 -0.30
C LYS A 154 -5.17 2.80 1.21
N GLN A 155 -4.53 1.90 1.97
CA GLN A 155 -4.48 1.96 3.44
C GLN A 155 -3.84 3.27 3.94
N LEU A 156 -2.72 3.68 3.34
CA LEU A 156 -2.06 4.94 3.68
C LEU A 156 -2.97 6.16 3.41
N LYS A 157 -3.59 6.22 2.23
CA LYS A 157 -4.48 7.34 1.86
C LYS A 157 -5.76 7.39 2.70
N GLN A 158 -6.25 6.25 3.19
CA GLN A 158 -7.47 6.18 4.01
C GLN A 158 -7.21 6.56 5.47
N ASN A 159 -6.05 6.22 6.01
CA ASN A 159 -5.80 6.33 7.44
C ASN A 159 -4.87 7.48 7.82
N PHE A 160 -4.23 8.14 6.86
CA PHE A 160 -3.29 9.21 7.13
C PHE A 160 -3.56 10.44 6.25
N PRO A 161 -3.19 11.66 6.71
CA PRO A 161 -3.50 12.91 6.01
C PRO A 161 -2.55 13.13 4.81
N LEU A 162 -2.59 12.24 3.82
CA LEU A 162 -1.81 12.37 2.58
C LEU A 162 -2.55 13.12 1.47
N LYS A 163 -3.75 13.64 1.74
CA LYS A 163 -4.49 14.49 0.80
C LYS A 163 -3.98 15.94 0.80
N TYR A 164 -3.39 16.35 1.92
CA TYR A 164 -2.85 17.69 2.13
C TYR A 164 -1.43 17.57 2.66
N PHE A 165 -0.55 18.42 2.16
CA PHE A 165 0.82 18.51 2.66
C PHE A 165 0.93 19.80 3.49
N TYR A 166 1.42 19.66 4.72
CA TYR A 166 1.60 20.79 5.65
C TYR A 166 2.70 21.76 5.21
N GLY A 167 3.61 21.32 4.33
CA GLY A 167 4.66 22.15 3.76
C GLY A 167 4.78 21.94 2.27
N GLU A 168 5.09 23.02 1.55
CA GLU A 168 5.17 23.03 0.08
C GLU A 168 6.55 22.63 -0.45
N SER A 169 7.59 22.65 0.40
CA SER A 169 8.92 22.24 -0.03
C SER A 169 9.02 20.73 -0.29
N ALA A 170 9.83 20.35 -1.26
CA ALA A 170 10.06 18.95 -1.58
C ALA A 170 10.52 18.12 -0.37
N ASN A 171 11.28 18.74 0.55
CA ASN A 171 11.74 18.09 1.77
C ASN A 171 10.59 17.88 2.76
N ALA A 172 9.72 18.88 2.97
CA ALA A 172 8.55 18.76 3.85
C ALA A 172 7.61 17.66 3.38
N ILE A 173 7.34 17.58 2.08
CA ILE A 173 6.54 16.50 1.46
C ILE A 173 7.16 15.13 1.74
N LYS A 174 8.47 14.97 1.53
CA LYS A 174 9.17 13.71 1.81
C LYS A 174 9.09 13.33 3.29
N ILE A 175 9.29 14.27 4.20
CA ILE A 175 9.19 14.05 5.65
C ILE A 175 7.79 13.55 6.01
N GLN A 176 6.74 14.20 5.52
CA GLN A 176 5.36 13.78 5.81
C GLN A 176 5.08 12.35 5.32
N ILE A 177 5.57 11.99 4.13
CA ILE A 177 5.42 10.63 3.62
C ILE A 177 6.19 9.62 4.49
N TRP A 178 7.44 9.93 4.88
CA TRP A 178 8.23 9.06 5.77
C TRP A 178 7.56 8.86 7.12
N VAL A 179 7.09 9.92 7.76
CA VAL A 179 6.36 9.84 9.03
C VAL A 179 5.12 8.97 8.89
N THR A 180 4.38 9.11 7.79
CA THR A 180 3.22 8.28 7.49
C THR A 180 3.58 6.79 7.38
N LEU A 181 4.65 6.47 6.68
CA LEU A 181 5.12 5.09 6.53
C LEU A 181 5.57 4.49 7.86
N ILE A 182 6.30 5.25 8.68
CA ILE A 182 6.72 4.83 10.02
C ILE A 182 5.49 4.58 10.91
N ALA A 183 4.53 5.50 10.92
CA ALA A 183 3.30 5.33 11.68
C ALA A 183 2.49 4.10 11.22
N ASN A 184 2.42 3.84 9.92
CA ASN A 184 1.80 2.63 9.38
C ASN A 184 2.49 1.36 9.89
N LEU A 185 3.83 1.30 9.87
CA LEU A 185 4.59 0.16 10.38
C LEU A 185 4.38 -0.05 11.88
N LEU A 186 4.38 1.02 12.67
CA LEU A 186 4.11 0.95 14.11
C LEU A 186 2.70 0.38 14.38
N LEU A 187 1.68 0.84 13.64
CA LEU A 187 0.32 0.29 13.75
C LEU A 187 0.26 -1.20 13.37
N MET A 188 1.03 -1.63 12.36
CA MET A 188 1.12 -3.04 12.00
C MET A 188 1.75 -3.87 13.11
N VAL A 189 2.80 -3.37 13.77
CA VAL A 189 3.44 -4.03 14.92
C VAL A 189 2.45 -4.13 16.09
N ILE A 190 1.75 -3.05 16.42
CA ILE A 190 0.72 -3.04 17.46
C ILE A 190 -0.35 -4.08 17.13
N LYS A 191 -0.87 -4.08 15.89
CA LYS A 191 -1.91 -5.02 15.44
C LYS A 191 -1.49 -6.49 15.60
N LYS A 192 -0.21 -6.81 15.40
CA LYS A 192 0.32 -8.18 15.59
C LYS A 192 0.41 -8.59 17.07
N ARG A 193 0.50 -7.61 18.00
CA ARG A 193 0.68 -7.87 19.45
C ARG A 193 -0.60 -7.88 20.24
N ILE A 194 -1.64 -7.18 19.78
CA ILE A 194 -2.94 -7.14 20.45
C ILE A 194 -3.71 -8.43 20.18
N LYS A 195 -4.50 -8.87 21.16
CA LYS A 195 -5.32 -10.09 21.06
C LYS A 195 -6.61 -9.86 20.30
N ARG A 196 -7.21 -8.67 20.47
CA ARG A 196 -8.46 -8.30 19.82
C ARG A 196 -8.27 -8.07 18.32
N SER A 197 -9.17 -8.63 17.52
CA SER A 197 -9.16 -8.45 16.07
C SER A 197 -9.73 -7.08 15.68
N TRP A 198 -8.85 -6.13 15.41
CA TRP A 198 -9.21 -4.81 14.89
C TRP A 198 -9.06 -4.75 13.37
N SER A 199 -9.98 -4.04 12.69
CA SER A 199 -9.69 -3.53 11.36
C SER A 199 -8.54 -2.51 11.45
N PHE A 200 -7.75 -2.34 10.39
CA PHE A 200 -6.63 -1.38 10.43
C PHE A 200 -7.11 0.05 10.70
N SER A 201 -8.20 0.47 10.07
CA SER A 201 -8.79 1.81 10.27
C SER A 201 -9.34 1.99 11.68
N GLY A 202 -9.98 0.96 12.26
CA GLY A 202 -10.45 0.98 13.64
C GLY A 202 -9.29 1.13 14.61
N LEU A 203 -8.21 0.34 14.44
CA LEU A 203 -7.01 0.46 15.25
C LEU A 203 -6.38 1.84 15.14
N ALA A 204 -6.22 2.39 13.93
CA ALA A 204 -5.67 3.73 13.73
C ALA A 204 -6.48 4.81 14.44
N SER A 205 -7.82 4.69 14.47
CA SER A 205 -8.70 5.61 15.18
C SER A 205 -8.56 5.47 16.69
N MET A 206 -8.52 4.25 17.20
CA MET A 206 -8.34 4.01 18.65
C MET A 206 -6.98 4.50 19.15
N VAL A 207 -5.90 4.27 18.38
CA VAL A 207 -4.57 4.80 18.74
C VAL A 207 -4.56 6.32 18.78
N ARG A 208 -5.24 7.01 17.86
CA ARG A 208 -5.36 8.49 17.91
C ARG A 208 -6.02 8.97 19.20
N ILE A 209 -7.10 8.30 19.62
CA ILE A 209 -7.80 8.64 20.89
C ILE A 209 -6.85 8.36 22.05
N MET A 210 -6.21 7.20 22.07
CA MET A 210 -5.31 6.80 23.15
C MET A 210 -4.12 7.75 23.31
N LEU A 211 -3.55 8.30 22.23
CA LEU A 211 -2.46 9.26 22.30
C LEU A 211 -2.82 10.56 23.00
N MET A 212 -4.10 10.84 23.18
CA MET A 212 -4.59 11.99 23.96
C MET A 212 -4.63 11.72 25.48
N TYR A 213 -4.44 10.45 25.89
CA TYR A 213 -4.59 10.03 27.28
C TYR A 213 -3.44 9.13 27.72
N TYR A 214 -3.08 9.20 29.01
CA TYR A 214 -2.09 8.32 29.63
C TYR A 214 -2.71 6.98 30.01
N VAL A 215 -2.85 6.07 29.05
CA VAL A 215 -3.38 4.71 29.27
C VAL A 215 -2.39 3.65 28.79
N ASN A 216 -2.48 2.46 29.36
CA ASN A 216 -1.70 1.34 28.85
C ASN A 216 -2.23 0.92 27.47
N CYS A 217 -1.39 1.09 26.46
CA CYS A 217 -1.74 0.88 25.06
C CYS A 217 -2.34 -0.50 24.80
N TYR A 218 -1.69 -1.54 25.27
CA TYR A 218 -2.11 -2.91 24.97
C TYR A 218 -3.38 -3.30 25.72
N THR A 219 -3.47 -2.95 27.00
CA THR A 219 -4.68 -3.21 27.81
C THR A 219 -5.90 -2.51 27.21
N PHE A 220 -5.73 -1.24 26.82
CA PHE A 220 -6.81 -0.47 26.19
C PHE A 220 -7.23 -1.03 24.83
N LEU A 221 -6.29 -1.46 24.02
CA LEU A 221 -6.62 -2.01 22.68
C LEU A 221 -7.20 -3.43 22.72
N ASP A 222 -6.89 -4.20 23.75
CA ASP A 222 -7.46 -5.53 23.97
C ASP A 222 -8.85 -5.47 24.63
N GLU A 223 -9.06 -4.54 25.57
CA GLU A 223 -10.28 -4.42 26.35
C GLU A 223 -10.72 -2.94 26.51
N PRO A 224 -11.05 -2.25 25.40
CA PRO A 224 -11.36 -0.81 25.45
C PRO A 224 -12.57 -0.48 26.33
N GLU A 225 -13.48 -1.43 26.50
CA GLU A 225 -14.71 -1.25 27.31
C GLU A 225 -14.40 -1.04 28.79
N LYS A 226 -13.32 -1.63 29.32
CA LYS A 226 -12.94 -1.49 30.76
C LYS A 226 -12.46 -0.10 31.09
N ASP A 227 -11.74 0.56 30.21
CA ASP A 227 -11.16 1.88 30.46
C ASP A 227 -12.00 3.02 29.88
N TRP A 228 -12.95 2.72 28.99
CA TRP A 228 -13.81 3.71 28.36
C TRP A 228 -14.64 4.52 29.37
N ALA A 229 -15.23 3.85 30.37
CA ALA A 229 -16.02 4.50 31.39
C ALA A 229 -15.16 5.49 32.21
N LYS A 230 -13.91 5.13 32.55
CA LYS A 230 -12.97 6.00 33.26
C LYS A 230 -12.58 7.21 32.40
N MET A 231 -12.32 7.00 31.13
CA MET A 231 -11.98 8.08 30.17
C MET A 231 -13.13 9.07 30.04
N VAL A 232 -14.36 8.60 29.90
CA VAL A 232 -15.57 9.45 29.82
C VAL A 232 -15.76 10.24 31.11
N GLN A 233 -15.49 9.64 32.26
CA GLN A 233 -15.56 10.33 33.55
C GLN A 233 -14.50 11.44 33.65
N VAL A 234 -13.25 11.19 33.30
CA VAL A 234 -12.18 12.20 33.29
C VAL A 234 -12.52 13.36 32.35
N ILE A 235 -13.07 13.07 31.15
CA ILE A 235 -13.52 14.10 30.23
C ILE A 235 -14.65 14.94 30.85
N ARG A 236 -15.63 14.31 31.51
CA ARG A 236 -16.75 15.00 32.16
C ARG A 236 -16.24 15.89 33.28
N GLU A 237 -15.34 15.39 34.14
CA GLU A 237 -14.75 16.14 35.24
C GLU A 237 -13.92 17.33 34.72
N GLY A 238 -13.11 17.14 33.67
CA GLY A 238 -12.38 18.22 33.03
C GLY A 238 -13.30 19.30 32.43
N LEU A 239 -14.39 18.90 31.78
CA LEU A 239 -15.39 19.83 31.24
C LEU A 239 -16.15 20.59 32.37
N THR A 240 -16.39 19.94 33.51
CA THR A 240 -17.03 20.56 34.65
C THR A 240 -16.11 21.61 35.26
N PHE A 241 -14.82 21.33 35.38
CA PHE A 241 -13.83 22.27 35.89
C PHE A 241 -13.76 23.56 35.03
N TYR A 242 -13.81 23.44 33.72
CA TYR A 242 -13.85 24.60 32.79
C TYR A 242 -15.17 25.40 32.84
N LYS A 243 -16.29 24.76 33.19
CA LYS A 243 -17.60 25.43 33.36
C LYS A 243 -17.75 26.18 34.65
N THR A 244 -17.01 25.78 35.69
CA THR A 244 -17.12 26.35 37.03
C THR A 244 -16.01 27.36 37.36
N SER A 245 -15.00 27.50 36.52
CA SER A 245 -13.92 28.50 36.68
C SER A 245 -14.25 29.77 35.91
N PRO A 246 -14.69 30.86 36.56
CA PRO A 246 -15.01 32.11 35.90
C PRO A 246 -13.75 32.88 35.61
N GLU A 247 -13.02 32.88 34.70
CA GLU A 247 -11.79 33.62 34.39
C GLU A 247 -10.48 32.83 34.50
N SER A 248 -10.20 32.09 33.45
CA SER A 248 -8.81 31.90 33.02
C SER A 248 -8.72 32.11 31.50
N HIS A 249 -8.52 33.35 31.12
CA HIS A 249 -8.02 33.70 29.79
C HIS A 249 -6.60 33.17 29.64
N PHE A 250 -6.44 31.95 29.13
CA PHE A 250 -5.18 31.54 28.53
C PHE A 250 -5.09 32.13 27.11
N ARG A 251 -4.52 33.33 27.04
CA ARG A 251 -3.99 33.86 25.77
C ARG A 251 -2.67 33.13 25.48
N THR A 252 -2.69 32.15 24.62
CA THR A 252 -1.50 31.75 23.87
C THR A 252 -1.51 32.52 22.56
N SER A 253 -0.42 33.20 22.27
CA SER A 253 -0.18 33.88 21.02
C SER A 253 -0.19 32.85 19.88
N GLY A 254 -1.27 32.83 19.11
CA GLY A 254 -1.38 32.08 17.85
C GLY A 254 -2.24 30.82 17.94
N GLY A 255 -3.51 30.94 17.60
CA GLY A 255 -4.39 29.81 17.24
C GLY A 255 -5.34 29.39 18.38
N GLU A 256 -6.60 29.77 18.27
CA GLU A 256 -7.67 29.24 19.11
C GLU A 256 -7.83 27.74 18.91
N PHE A 257 -7.65 26.96 19.98
CA PHE A 257 -8.08 25.57 20.01
C PHE A 257 -9.60 25.49 20.14
N VAL A 258 -10.30 25.35 19.02
CA VAL A 258 -11.78 25.16 18.95
C VAL A 258 -12.18 23.71 19.30
N LEU A 259 -11.38 22.97 20.03
CA LEU A 259 -11.64 21.55 20.34
C LEU A 259 -12.79 21.34 21.34
N PHE A 260 -13.25 22.37 22.04
CA PHE A 260 -14.21 22.23 23.15
C PHE A 260 -15.66 22.58 22.82
N ARG A 261 -15.97 23.10 21.64
CA ARG A 261 -17.35 23.51 21.33
C ARG A 261 -18.23 22.38 20.77
N VAL A 262 -17.63 21.25 20.33
CA VAL A 262 -18.36 20.13 19.73
C VAL A 262 -18.83 19.10 20.77
N LEU A 263 -18.34 19.17 22.01
CA LEU A 263 -18.63 18.17 23.05
C LEU A 263 -19.79 18.54 23.98
N ALA A 264 -20.55 19.60 23.70
CA ALA A 264 -21.61 20.07 24.61
C ALA A 264 -22.95 19.29 24.47
N ASP A 265 -23.16 18.52 23.40
CA ASP A 265 -24.36 17.69 23.23
C ASP A 265 -24.07 16.23 23.52
N SER A 266 -24.36 15.83 24.76
CA SER A 266 -24.12 14.48 25.30
C SER A 266 -24.82 13.34 24.57
N ASN A 267 -25.85 13.60 23.78
CA ASN A 267 -26.59 12.59 23.02
C ASN A 267 -25.95 12.23 21.66
N GLU A 268 -25.10 13.07 21.10
CA GLU A 268 -24.39 12.78 19.84
C GLU A 268 -23.11 11.99 20.06
N MET A 269 -22.47 12.13 21.25
CA MET A 269 -21.22 11.41 21.56
C MET A 269 -21.40 9.91 21.75
N GLU A 270 -22.53 9.46 22.35
CA GLU A 270 -22.83 8.03 22.44
C GLU A 270 -23.07 7.39 21.08
N LYS A 271 -23.72 8.11 20.15
CA LYS A 271 -23.94 7.67 18.79
C LYS A 271 -22.68 7.68 17.94
N ALA A 272 -21.80 8.68 18.12
CA ALA A 272 -20.53 8.78 17.40
C ALA A 272 -19.52 7.70 17.84
N ALA A 273 -19.53 7.34 19.13
CA ALA A 273 -18.67 6.27 19.66
C ALA A 273 -19.08 4.88 19.14
N CYS A 274 -20.37 4.63 18.94
CA CYS A 274 -20.87 3.37 18.38
C CYS A 274 -20.64 3.22 16.87
N PHE A 275 -20.51 4.31 16.13
CA PHE A 275 -20.39 4.29 14.66
C PHE A 275 -19.01 4.66 14.10
N GLY A 276 -18.02 4.99 14.90
CA GLY A 276 -16.65 5.28 14.43
C GLY A 276 -16.52 6.53 13.55
N TRP A 277 -17.45 7.51 13.67
CA TRP A 277 -17.45 8.74 12.89
C TRP A 277 -17.33 9.99 13.77
N LEU A 278 -16.11 10.46 13.99
CA LEU A 278 -15.86 11.85 14.33
C LEU A 278 -15.44 12.60 13.05
N ARG A 279 -16.36 13.31 12.42
CA ARG A 279 -16.05 14.29 11.39
C ARG A 279 -15.59 15.57 12.09
N PHE A 280 -14.34 15.94 11.88
CA PHE A 280 -13.88 17.29 12.16
C PHE A 280 -14.34 18.18 11.00
N THR A 281 -15.27 19.09 11.25
CA THR A 281 -15.57 20.21 10.35
C THR A 281 -14.76 21.41 10.85
N GLU A 282 -13.80 21.86 10.03
CA GLU A 282 -13.26 23.19 10.15
C GLU A 282 -14.40 24.19 9.89
N VAL A 283 -14.56 25.12 10.82
CA VAL A 283 -15.32 26.36 10.55
C VAL A 283 -14.28 27.45 10.37
N ALA A 284 -14.35 28.10 9.20
CA ALA A 284 -13.54 29.23 8.80
C ALA A 284 -13.67 30.44 9.74
#